data_98abfe0a27e04aaab09bd9513952f239
#
_entry.id   98abfe0a27e04aaab09bd9513952f239
#
_cell.length_a   1.000
_cell.length_b   1.000
_cell.length_c   1.000
_cell.angle_alpha   90.00
_cell.angle_beta   90.00
_cell.angle_gamma   90.00
#
_symmetry.space_group_name_H-M   'P 1'
#
loop_
_entity.id
_entity.type
_entity.pdbx_description
1 polymer ?
#
loop_
_entity_poly.entity_id
_entity_poly.type
_entity_poly.pdbx_seq_one_letter_code
_entity_poly.pdbx_strand_id
1 'polypeptide(L)'
;MTVGRGSNKKTSTTTSSFGVSKRESHDASKYYDSKLYQGIPKVTDVGDPQEFPEFLRDSLVCGDSRDMSMIPPNSVQLMVTSPPYNVSKEYDEDLSLQEYLSMLKDVFTETYRVLAPGGRAVINVANVGRKPYIPLTSYINMIMLEIGFLMRGEIIWDKSASAGTSCAWGSFKSASNPCLRDVHEYILVYCKGDFKLERTKQERAEGREDTIEKQEFIDFTKSIWRFPTASAKRIGHPAPFPEELPRRCIEFHTFKGDVVLDPFMGSGSTALAAKHTGRSYIGYDISQEYVDLANQRLL
;
A
#
# COMPACT_ATOMS: atom_id res chain seq x y z
N MET A 1 23.28 -56.36 -11.57
CA MET A 1 23.89 -55.05 -11.86
C MET A 1 22.84 -53.99 -11.58
N THR A 2 22.94 -53.36 -10.42
CA THR A 2 22.01 -52.29 -9.96
C THR A 2 22.60 -50.95 -10.36
N VAL A 3 21.89 -50.25 -11.22
CA VAL A 3 22.25 -48.90 -11.68
C VAL A 3 21.87 -47.92 -10.57
N GLY A 4 22.88 -47.30 -9.95
CA GLY A 4 22.70 -46.26 -8.94
C GLY A 4 22.12 -44.96 -9.56
N ARG A 5 20.98 -44.50 -9.05
CA ARG A 5 20.42 -43.19 -9.33
C ARG A 5 21.31 -42.10 -8.72
N GLY A 6 22.03 -41.39 -9.55
CA GLY A 6 22.76 -40.20 -9.15
C GLY A 6 21.81 -39.12 -8.59
N SER A 7 22.01 -38.70 -7.34
CA SER A 7 21.33 -37.56 -6.76
C SER A 7 21.83 -36.27 -7.39
N ASN A 8 21.01 -35.64 -8.23
CA ASN A 8 21.25 -34.27 -8.68
C ASN A 8 21.23 -33.34 -7.48
N LYS A 9 22.39 -32.98 -6.95
CA LYS A 9 22.54 -31.84 -6.02
C LYS A 9 22.11 -30.60 -6.78
N LYS A 10 20.92 -30.08 -6.45
CA LYS A 10 20.51 -28.72 -6.89
C LYS A 10 21.55 -27.74 -6.37
N THR A 11 22.31 -27.15 -7.27
CA THR A 11 23.18 -26.02 -6.94
C THR A 11 22.31 -24.89 -6.42
N SER A 12 22.47 -24.54 -5.13
CA SER A 12 21.79 -23.40 -4.55
C SER A 12 22.33 -22.13 -5.22
N THR A 13 21.44 -21.34 -5.81
CA THR A 13 21.79 -20.01 -6.27
C THR A 13 22.15 -19.16 -5.07
N THR A 14 23.36 -18.61 -5.05
CA THR A 14 23.90 -17.71 -4.03
C THR A 14 23.46 -16.26 -4.25
N THR A 15 22.28 -15.99 -4.75
CA THR A 15 21.72 -14.64 -4.77
C THR A 15 21.25 -14.30 -3.37
N SER A 16 22.14 -13.70 -2.57
CA SER A 16 21.75 -13.02 -1.35
C SER A 16 21.04 -11.71 -1.71
N SER A 17 19.76 -11.60 -1.43
CA SER A 17 19.17 -10.28 -1.22
C SER A 17 19.87 -9.66 0.01
N PHE A 18 20.16 -8.37 -0.04
CA PHE A 18 20.86 -7.64 0.99
C PHE A 18 20.44 -8.06 2.41
N GLY A 19 21.37 -8.60 3.18
CA GLY A 19 21.18 -8.92 4.59
C GLY A 19 20.65 -10.32 4.91
N VAL A 20 19.94 -10.99 4.02
CA VAL A 20 19.42 -12.35 4.24
C VAL A 20 20.00 -13.31 3.19
N SER A 21 20.92 -14.17 3.60
CA SER A 21 21.61 -15.10 2.70
C SER A 21 20.81 -16.34 2.30
N LYS A 22 19.58 -16.51 2.84
CA LYS A 22 18.73 -17.69 2.61
C LYS A 22 17.29 -17.30 2.33
N ARG A 23 16.57 -18.15 1.62
CA ARG A 23 15.13 -17.99 1.38
C ARG A 23 14.38 -17.96 2.72
N GLU A 24 13.23 -17.28 2.75
CA GLU A 24 12.36 -17.13 3.92
C GLU A 24 11.96 -18.48 4.58
N SER A 25 11.93 -19.57 3.81
CA SER A 25 11.69 -20.94 4.28
C SER A 25 12.86 -21.59 5.04
N HIS A 26 14.01 -20.93 5.15
CA HIS A 26 15.14 -21.40 5.94
C HIS A 26 15.13 -20.71 7.31
N ASP A 27 15.61 -21.43 8.34
CA ASP A 27 15.80 -20.84 9.65
C ASP A 27 16.77 -19.65 9.58
N ALA A 28 16.21 -18.46 9.69
CA ALA A 28 16.92 -17.18 9.69
C ALA A 28 16.94 -16.53 11.09
N SER A 29 16.51 -17.23 12.14
CA SER A 29 16.34 -16.73 13.52
C SER A 29 17.58 -16.00 13.99
N LYS A 30 18.78 -16.59 13.78
CA LYS A 30 20.05 -15.98 14.17
C LYS A 30 20.28 -14.58 13.56
N TYR A 31 19.75 -14.33 12.36
CA TYR A 31 19.83 -13.02 11.71
C TYR A 31 18.86 -12.04 12.37
N TYR A 32 17.61 -12.44 12.58
CA TYR A 32 16.57 -11.60 13.16
C TYR A 32 16.73 -11.38 14.68
N ASP A 33 17.48 -12.24 15.36
CA ASP A 33 17.86 -12.09 16.79
C ASP A 33 19.04 -11.12 16.98
N SER A 34 19.59 -10.57 15.90
CA SER A 34 20.72 -9.64 15.98
C SER A 34 20.31 -8.28 16.57
N LYS A 35 21.31 -7.54 17.09
CA LYS A 35 21.09 -6.19 17.66
C LYS A 35 20.48 -5.21 16.67
N LEU A 36 20.62 -5.43 15.36
CA LEU A 36 20.02 -4.61 14.31
C LEU A 36 18.49 -4.56 14.42
N TYR A 37 17.87 -5.65 14.89
CA TYR A 37 16.42 -5.77 15.01
C TYR A 37 15.87 -5.38 16.39
N GLN A 38 16.75 -4.90 17.30
CA GLN A 38 16.31 -4.36 18.59
C GLN A 38 15.59 -3.03 18.37
N GLY A 39 14.36 -2.89 18.90
CA GLY A 39 13.56 -1.68 18.74
C GLY A 39 12.73 -1.61 17.45
N ILE A 40 12.83 -2.61 16.57
CA ILE A 40 11.91 -2.75 15.43
C ILE A 40 10.65 -3.50 15.91
N PRO A 41 9.43 -3.08 15.48
CA PRO A 41 8.20 -3.82 15.77
C PRO A 41 8.32 -5.28 15.37
N LYS A 42 7.84 -6.17 16.22
CA LYS A 42 7.88 -7.62 16.01
C LYS A 42 6.48 -8.16 15.84
N VAL A 43 6.39 -9.39 15.34
CA VAL A 43 5.14 -10.14 15.34
C VAL A 43 4.56 -10.17 16.76
N THR A 44 3.31 -9.74 16.88
CA THR A 44 2.57 -9.65 18.15
C THR A 44 1.15 -10.17 17.95
N ASP A 45 0.60 -10.75 19.00
CA ASP A 45 -0.82 -11.05 19.02
C ASP A 45 -1.61 -9.74 19.09
N VAL A 46 -2.46 -9.51 18.11
CA VAL A 46 -3.32 -8.32 17.98
C VAL A 46 -4.81 -8.68 18.05
N GLY A 47 -5.11 -9.87 18.55
CA GLY A 47 -6.47 -10.41 18.69
C GLY A 47 -6.96 -11.15 17.43
N ASP A 48 -8.14 -11.73 17.55
CA ASP A 48 -8.77 -12.50 16.48
C ASP A 48 -9.36 -11.61 15.37
N PRO A 49 -9.38 -12.08 14.11
CA PRO A 49 -10.10 -11.42 13.03
C PRO A 49 -11.61 -11.41 13.32
N GLN A 50 -12.28 -10.33 12.94
CA GLN A 50 -13.72 -10.15 13.10
C GLN A 50 -14.42 -10.07 11.74
N GLU A 51 -15.71 -10.43 11.73
CA GLU A 51 -16.53 -10.30 10.53
C GLU A 51 -16.77 -8.82 10.20
N PHE A 52 -16.63 -8.49 8.93
CA PHE A 52 -16.97 -7.15 8.45
C PHE A 52 -18.49 -7.04 8.24
N PRO A 53 -19.15 -5.98 8.76
CA PRO A 53 -20.60 -5.82 8.66
C PRO A 53 -21.08 -5.74 7.21
N GLU A 54 -22.09 -6.54 6.85
CA GLU A 54 -22.62 -6.60 5.49
C GLU A 54 -23.13 -5.24 4.98
N PHE A 55 -23.78 -4.47 5.86
CA PHE A 55 -24.33 -3.15 5.50
C PHE A 55 -23.28 -2.08 5.21
N LEU A 56 -22.00 -2.31 5.54
CA LEU A 56 -20.87 -1.43 5.22
C LEU A 56 -20.13 -1.87 3.96
N ARG A 57 -20.41 -3.07 3.44
CA ARG A 57 -19.78 -3.52 2.20
C ARG A 57 -20.20 -2.63 1.04
N ASP A 58 -19.24 -2.37 0.16
CA ASP A 58 -19.43 -1.61 -1.07
C ASP A 58 -19.98 -0.19 -0.82
N SER A 59 -19.53 0.43 0.29
CA SER A 59 -19.98 1.76 0.70
C SER A 59 -18.88 2.83 0.59
N LEU A 60 -19.33 4.05 0.27
CA LEU A 60 -18.50 5.25 0.27
C LEU A 60 -19.07 6.23 1.30
N VAL A 61 -18.22 6.66 2.22
CA VAL A 61 -18.61 7.48 3.38
C VAL A 61 -18.05 8.89 3.21
N CYS A 62 -18.94 9.90 3.24
CA CYS A 62 -18.52 11.28 3.41
C CYS A 62 -18.22 11.51 4.89
N GLY A 63 -16.94 11.54 5.27
CA GLY A 63 -16.53 11.62 6.65
C GLY A 63 -15.02 11.64 6.85
N ASP A 64 -14.64 11.96 8.06
CA ASP A 64 -13.22 12.04 8.46
C ASP A 64 -12.72 10.64 8.84
N SER A 65 -11.74 10.14 8.14
CA SER A 65 -11.14 8.81 8.37
C SER A 65 -10.28 8.72 9.64
N ARG A 66 -10.10 9.81 10.37
CA ARG A 66 -9.59 9.79 11.75
C ARG A 66 -10.57 9.13 12.73
N ASP A 67 -11.84 9.01 12.32
CA ASP A 67 -12.87 8.25 13.03
C ASP A 67 -13.54 7.24 12.09
N MET A 68 -13.10 6.02 12.16
CA MET A 68 -13.72 4.88 11.45
C MET A 68 -14.46 3.95 12.43
N SER A 69 -15.05 4.49 13.50
CA SER A 69 -15.71 3.74 14.59
C SER A 69 -16.83 2.81 14.11
N MET A 70 -17.44 3.08 12.95
CA MET A 70 -18.41 2.18 12.30
C MET A 70 -17.80 0.83 11.87
N ILE A 71 -16.48 0.79 11.62
CA ILE A 71 -15.78 -0.41 11.21
C ILE A 71 -15.26 -1.14 12.45
N PRO A 72 -15.63 -2.41 12.67
CA PRO A 72 -15.10 -3.21 13.76
C PRO A 72 -13.57 -3.34 13.69
N PRO A 73 -12.88 -3.49 14.81
CA PRO A 73 -11.46 -3.79 14.80
C PRO A 73 -11.20 -5.14 14.11
N ASN A 74 -10.03 -5.31 13.53
CA ASN A 74 -9.58 -6.58 12.94
C ASN A 74 -10.49 -7.15 11.81
N SER A 75 -11.18 -6.32 11.04
CA SER A 75 -12.19 -6.79 10.08
C SER A 75 -11.87 -6.48 8.61
N VAL A 76 -10.83 -5.71 8.31
CA VAL A 76 -10.43 -5.31 6.95
C VAL A 76 -9.15 -6.01 6.55
N GLN A 77 -9.09 -6.59 5.34
CA GLN A 77 -7.93 -7.37 4.91
C GLN A 77 -6.85 -6.53 4.26
N LEU A 78 -7.22 -5.43 3.59
CA LEU A 78 -6.27 -4.57 2.89
C LEU A 78 -6.69 -3.10 2.98
N MET A 79 -5.75 -2.20 3.25
CA MET A 79 -5.86 -0.78 2.97
C MET A 79 -4.95 -0.41 1.82
N VAL A 80 -5.48 0.27 0.80
CA VAL A 80 -4.68 0.87 -0.29
C VAL A 80 -5.09 2.32 -0.43
N THR A 81 -4.14 3.23 -0.31
CA THR A 81 -4.42 4.66 -0.38
C THR A 81 -3.25 5.48 -0.93
N SER A 82 -3.56 6.69 -1.33
CA SER A 82 -2.59 7.76 -1.59
C SER A 82 -3.07 9.00 -0.83
N PRO A 83 -2.45 9.36 0.29
CA PRO A 83 -2.89 10.50 1.09
C PRO A 83 -2.71 11.81 0.31
N PRO A 84 -3.45 12.88 0.64
CA PRO A 84 -3.23 14.21 0.07
C PRO A 84 -1.81 14.67 0.37
N TYR A 85 -1.14 15.35 -0.58
CA TYR A 85 0.26 15.74 -0.42
C TYR A 85 0.47 17.09 0.25
N ASN A 86 -0.62 17.79 0.60
CA ASN A 86 -0.58 19.12 1.21
C ASN A 86 0.32 20.10 0.43
N VAL A 87 0.16 20.15 -0.89
CA VAL A 87 0.98 20.98 -1.79
C VAL A 87 0.18 22.15 -2.40
N SER A 88 -0.75 22.72 -1.65
CA SER A 88 -1.60 23.87 -2.04
C SER A 88 -2.42 23.61 -3.31
N LYS A 89 -2.97 22.40 -3.45
CA LYS A 89 -4.00 22.11 -4.43
C LYS A 89 -5.38 22.48 -3.88
N GLU A 90 -6.38 22.63 -4.74
CA GLU A 90 -7.75 23.08 -4.38
C GLU A 90 -8.43 22.24 -3.28
N TYR A 91 -7.93 21.05 -2.99
CA TYR A 91 -8.43 20.11 -1.98
C TYR A 91 -7.50 19.96 -0.77
N ASP A 92 -6.35 20.63 -0.75
CA ASP A 92 -5.42 20.58 0.39
C ASP A 92 -5.79 21.67 1.40
N GLU A 93 -5.94 21.31 2.67
CA GLU A 93 -5.89 22.27 3.75
C GLU A 93 -4.46 22.82 3.85
N ASP A 94 -4.31 24.09 4.21
CA ASP A 94 -2.99 24.71 4.40
C ASP A 94 -2.43 24.33 5.79
N LEU A 95 -2.12 23.05 5.94
CA LEU A 95 -1.58 22.48 7.17
C LEU A 95 -0.06 22.68 7.22
N SER A 96 0.46 23.00 8.39
CA SER A 96 1.90 22.84 8.64
C SER A 96 2.32 21.38 8.49
N LEU A 97 3.62 21.15 8.23
CA LEU A 97 4.11 19.77 8.14
C LEU A 97 3.75 18.94 9.39
N GLN A 98 3.79 19.56 10.56
CA GLN A 98 3.52 18.87 11.81
C GLN A 98 2.03 18.49 11.98
N GLU A 99 1.12 19.38 11.61
CA GLU A 99 -0.31 19.11 11.59
C GLU A 99 -0.66 18.02 10.56
N TYR A 100 -0.08 18.11 9.36
CA TYR A 100 -0.23 17.09 8.33
C TYR A 100 0.25 15.70 8.80
N LEU A 101 1.43 15.61 9.41
CA LEU A 101 1.94 14.34 9.94
C LEU A 101 1.12 13.82 11.11
N SER A 102 0.56 14.70 11.95
CA SER A 102 -0.37 14.32 13.02
C SER A 102 -1.66 13.74 12.44
N MET A 103 -2.26 14.40 11.46
CA MET A 103 -3.45 13.90 10.75
C MET A 103 -3.20 12.51 10.13
N LEU A 104 -2.08 12.32 9.45
CA LEU A 104 -1.72 11.00 8.90
C LEU A 104 -1.57 9.95 10.00
N LYS A 105 -0.97 10.30 11.14
CA LYS A 105 -0.81 9.38 12.27
C LYS A 105 -2.16 8.94 12.81
N ASP A 106 -3.12 9.86 12.95
CA ASP A 106 -4.46 9.55 13.44
C ASP A 106 -5.19 8.60 12.49
N VAL A 107 -5.19 8.89 11.18
CA VAL A 107 -5.81 8.02 10.15
C VAL A 107 -5.15 6.64 10.12
N PHE A 108 -3.82 6.56 10.19
CA PHE A 108 -3.13 5.26 10.17
C PHE A 108 -3.25 4.50 11.48
N THR A 109 -3.52 5.17 12.61
CA THR A 109 -3.87 4.53 13.87
C THR A 109 -5.24 3.85 13.76
N GLU A 110 -6.24 4.54 13.21
CA GLU A 110 -7.55 3.94 12.92
C GLU A 110 -7.44 2.80 11.88
N THR A 111 -6.61 2.99 10.85
CA THR A 111 -6.30 1.93 9.89
C THR A 111 -5.71 0.69 10.59
N TYR A 112 -4.77 0.89 11.53
CA TYR A 112 -4.22 -0.22 12.31
C TYR A 112 -5.30 -0.92 13.12
N ARG A 113 -6.20 -0.17 13.75
CA ARG A 113 -7.31 -0.75 14.53
C ARG A 113 -8.18 -1.65 13.68
N VAL A 114 -8.61 -1.20 12.49
CA VAL A 114 -9.59 -1.91 11.65
C VAL A 114 -8.98 -3.05 10.83
N LEU A 115 -7.69 -3.02 10.51
CA LEU A 115 -7.04 -4.09 9.75
C LEU A 115 -7.04 -5.40 10.53
N ALA A 116 -7.35 -6.50 9.85
CA ALA A 116 -7.24 -7.86 10.36
C ALA A 116 -5.78 -8.22 10.70
N PRO A 117 -5.54 -9.19 11.60
CA PRO A 117 -4.20 -9.70 11.83
C PRO A 117 -3.56 -10.20 10.53
N GLY A 118 -2.35 -9.75 10.24
CA GLY A 118 -1.69 -10.01 8.96
C GLY A 118 -2.24 -9.23 7.76
N GLY A 119 -3.28 -8.40 7.95
CA GLY A 119 -3.79 -7.48 6.93
C GLY A 119 -2.74 -6.48 6.47
N ARG A 120 -2.84 -6.01 5.24
CA ARG A 120 -1.85 -5.12 4.62
C ARG A 120 -2.31 -3.67 4.62
N ALA A 121 -1.37 -2.76 4.90
CA ALA A 121 -1.51 -1.34 4.61
C ALA A 121 -0.53 -0.98 3.48
N VAL A 122 -1.06 -0.45 2.38
CA VAL A 122 -0.28 -0.06 1.20
C VAL A 122 -0.50 1.42 0.94
N ILE A 123 0.58 2.18 0.98
CA ILE A 123 0.54 3.65 0.85
C ILE A 123 1.36 4.06 -0.37
N ASN A 124 0.69 4.65 -1.36
CA ASN A 124 1.36 5.30 -2.48
C ASN A 124 1.67 6.74 -2.14
N VAL A 125 2.92 7.15 -2.23
CA VAL A 125 3.34 8.50 -1.89
C VAL A 125 4.55 8.95 -2.71
N ALA A 126 4.57 10.23 -3.09
CA ALA A 126 5.74 10.91 -3.60
C ALA A 126 6.38 11.78 -2.50
N ASN A 127 7.68 11.97 -2.57
CA ASN A 127 8.32 13.06 -1.86
C ASN A 127 8.03 14.39 -2.58
N VAL A 128 7.94 15.49 -1.86
CA VAL A 128 7.46 16.75 -2.38
C VAL A 128 8.44 17.91 -2.19
N GLY A 129 8.23 18.98 -2.95
CA GLY A 129 9.08 20.18 -2.87
C GLY A 129 10.45 19.98 -3.52
N ARG A 130 11.24 21.05 -3.54
CA ARG A 130 12.62 21.06 -4.06
C ARG A 130 13.51 22.06 -3.35
N LYS A 131 12.93 22.99 -2.57
CA LYS A 131 13.64 24.07 -1.92
C LYS A 131 13.03 24.41 -0.54
N PRO A 132 13.13 23.52 0.43
CA PRO A 132 13.77 22.21 0.47
C PRO A 132 12.91 21.08 -0.10
N TYR A 133 13.53 19.91 -0.29
CA TYR A 133 12.85 18.64 -0.60
C TYR A 133 12.34 18.00 0.70
N ILE A 134 11.07 17.64 0.74
CA ILE A 134 10.43 17.04 1.93
C ILE A 134 10.35 15.53 1.70
N PRO A 135 11.06 14.72 2.50
CA PRO A 135 11.08 13.27 2.35
C PRO A 135 9.87 12.62 3.04
N LEU A 136 8.67 12.78 2.47
CA LEU A 136 7.42 12.26 3.06
C LEU A 136 7.48 10.76 3.34
N THR A 137 8.13 9.98 2.47
CA THR A 137 8.33 8.54 2.67
C THR A 137 9.02 8.22 3.99
N SER A 138 10.02 9.02 4.38
CA SER A 138 10.74 8.83 5.65
C SER A 138 9.85 9.11 6.84
N TYR A 139 9.05 10.19 6.81
CA TYR A 139 8.12 10.52 7.88
C TYR A 139 7.02 9.46 8.01
N ILE A 140 6.43 9.02 6.91
CA ILE A 140 5.40 7.97 6.91
C ILE A 140 5.97 6.67 7.45
N ASN A 141 7.17 6.25 7.03
CA ASN A 141 7.82 5.06 7.58
C ASN A 141 7.97 5.14 9.11
N MET A 142 8.39 6.29 9.64
CA MET A 142 8.52 6.47 11.10
C MET A 142 7.16 6.39 11.81
N ILE A 143 6.13 7.04 11.27
CA ILE A 143 4.77 7.01 11.81
C ILE A 143 4.24 5.57 11.84
N MET A 144 4.35 4.84 10.74
CA MET A 144 3.85 3.47 10.63
C MET A 144 4.55 2.52 11.61
N LEU A 145 5.86 2.64 11.76
CA LEU A 145 6.62 1.85 12.74
C LEU A 145 6.26 2.23 14.18
N GLU A 146 6.04 3.51 14.48
CA GLU A 146 5.62 3.98 15.80
C GLU A 146 4.23 3.47 16.20
N ILE A 147 3.28 3.40 15.24
CA ILE A 147 1.96 2.79 15.45
C ILE A 147 2.06 1.29 15.74
N GLY A 148 3.11 0.63 15.26
CA GLY A 148 3.36 -0.80 15.46
C GLY A 148 3.20 -1.67 14.21
N PHE A 149 3.08 -1.06 13.03
CA PHE A 149 3.10 -1.81 11.78
C PHE A 149 4.45 -2.48 11.53
N LEU A 150 4.42 -3.65 10.91
CA LEU A 150 5.61 -4.35 10.42
C LEU A 150 5.82 -3.98 8.95
N MET A 151 6.96 -3.38 8.61
CA MET A 151 7.25 -3.07 7.21
C MET A 151 7.53 -4.35 6.42
N ARG A 152 6.86 -4.52 5.28
CA ARG A 152 7.03 -5.67 4.37
C ARG A 152 7.95 -5.39 3.20
N GLY A 153 8.03 -4.15 2.78
CA GLY A 153 8.87 -3.73 1.67
C GLY A 153 8.45 -2.39 1.08
N GLU A 154 9.18 -2.02 0.05
CA GLU A 154 8.97 -0.81 -0.72
C GLU A 154 9.02 -1.16 -2.21
N ILE A 155 8.08 -0.63 -2.97
CA ILE A 155 8.01 -0.77 -4.41
C ILE A 155 8.18 0.61 -5.03
N ILE A 156 9.00 0.71 -6.05
CA ILE A 156 9.14 1.93 -6.87
C ILE A 156 8.17 1.83 -8.04
N TRP A 157 7.19 2.71 -8.08
CA TRP A 157 6.37 2.88 -9.26
C TRP A 157 7.08 3.82 -10.24
N ASP A 158 7.70 3.22 -11.26
CA ASP A 158 8.41 3.92 -12.33
C ASP A 158 7.39 4.50 -13.34
N LYS A 159 7.27 5.83 -13.35
CA LYS A 159 6.39 6.61 -14.24
C LYS A 159 7.15 7.20 -15.43
N SER A 160 8.40 6.81 -15.65
CA SER A 160 9.30 7.43 -16.64
C SER A 160 8.73 7.45 -18.06
N ALA A 161 7.93 6.45 -18.43
CA ALA A 161 7.22 6.39 -19.70
C ALA A 161 6.20 7.53 -19.91
N SER A 162 5.68 8.12 -18.81
CA SER A 162 4.76 9.26 -18.81
C SER A 162 5.46 10.59 -18.56
N ALA A 163 6.78 10.58 -18.32
CA ALA A 163 7.56 11.79 -18.04
C ALA A 163 7.79 12.58 -19.32
N GLY A 164 7.10 13.71 -19.46
CA GLY A 164 7.28 14.64 -20.58
C GLY A 164 8.68 15.25 -20.68
N THR A 165 8.92 16.01 -21.73
CA THR A 165 10.19 16.67 -22.06
C THR A 165 10.41 18.00 -21.30
N SER A 166 9.90 18.15 -20.07
CA SER A 166 10.05 19.38 -19.28
C SER A 166 11.53 19.78 -19.13
N CYS A 167 11.85 21.05 -19.36
CA CYS A 167 13.21 21.62 -19.27
C CYS A 167 13.51 22.27 -17.91
N ALA A 168 12.64 22.15 -16.91
CA ALA A 168 12.78 22.80 -15.60
C ALA A 168 13.70 21.99 -14.65
N TRP A 169 14.98 21.82 -15.03
CA TRP A 169 15.94 20.98 -14.31
C TRP A 169 17.03 21.79 -13.57
N GLY A 170 16.74 23.02 -13.23
CA GLY A 170 17.73 23.91 -12.64
C GLY A 170 18.74 24.40 -13.69
N SER A 171 20.04 24.34 -13.36
CA SER A 171 21.08 24.72 -14.32
C SER A 171 21.30 23.63 -15.36
N PHE A 172 20.90 23.91 -16.62
CA PHE A 172 21.11 22.97 -17.71
C PHE A 172 22.60 22.86 -18.08
N LYS A 173 23.12 21.64 -18.15
CA LYS A 173 24.55 21.34 -18.44
C LYS A 173 25.57 22.06 -17.53
N SER A 174 25.16 22.44 -16.33
CA SER A 174 26.04 23.08 -15.35
C SER A 174 25.87 22.44 -13.97
N ALA A 175 26.98 22.24 -13.29
CA ALA A 175 26.99 21.71 -11.92
C ALA A 175 26.58 22.75 -10.86
N SER A 176 26.26 24.00 -11.26
CA SER A 176 25.96 25.08 -10.31
C SER A 176 24.67 24.82 -9.51
N ASN A 177 23.64 24.26 -10.13
CA ASN A 177 22.37 23.93 -9.47
C ASN A 177 21.50 22.98 -10.32
N PRO A 178 21.96 21.75 -10.63
CA PRO A 178 21.13 20.77 -11.32
C PRO A 178 20.01 20.27 -10.39
N CYS A 179 18.79 20.09 -10.93
CA CYS A 179 17.66 19.54 -10.19
C CYS A 179 17.30 18.14 -10.69
N LEU A 180 16.99 17.23 -9.76
CA LEU A 180 16.47 15.90 -10.10
C LEU A 180 15.02 16.00 -10.60
N ARG A 181 14.64 15.12 -11.51
CA ARG A 181 13.26 14.93 -11.95
C ARG A 181 12.69 13.72 -11.25
N ASP A 182 11.58 13.91 -10.53
CA ASP A 182 10.87 12.79 -9.92
C ASP A 182 10.03 12.09 -11.00
N VAL A 183 10.48 10.94 -11.42
CA VAL A 183 9.83 10.09 -12.42
C VAL A 183 9.26 8.82 -11.80
N HIS A 184 9.14 8.80 -10.48
CA HIS A 184 8.62 7.66 -9.72
C HIS A 184 7.81 8.12 -8.51
N GLU A 185 7.07 7.20 -7.94
CA GLU A 185 6.50 7.28 -6.61
C GLU A 185 6.85 6.02 -5.83
N TYR A 186 6.62 6.05 -4.54
CA TYR A 186 6.90 4.95 -3.62
C TYR A 186 5.59 4.30 -3.20
N ILE A 187 5.56 2.96 -3.24
CA ILE A 187 4.47 2.17 -2.70
C ILE A 187 5.03 1.45 -1.48
N LEU A 188 4.65 1.93 -0.30
CA LEU A 188 5.13 1.43 0.98
C LEU A 188 4.18 0.33 1.47
N VAL A 189 4.69 -0.85 1.81
CA VAL A 189 3.89 -2.02 2.17
C VAL A 189 4.15 -2.42 3.62
N TYR A 190 3.10 -2.49 4.41
CA TYR A 190 3.14 -2.88 5.82
C TYR A 190 2.13 -3.98 6.12
N CYS A 191 2.24 -4.61 7.30
CA CYS A 191 1.22 -5.50 7.83
C CYS A 191 1.01 -5.30 9.34
N LYS A 192 -0.14 -5.73 9.83
CA LYS A 192 -0.52 -5.66 11.24
C LYS A 192 -0.23 -6.97 11.95
N GLY A 193 0.55 -6.92 13.02
CA GLY A 193 0.74 -8.02 13.98
C GLY A 193 1.46 -9.24 13.45
N ASP A 194 1.09 -9.77 12.31
CA ASP A 194 1.69 -10.96 11.67
C ASP A 194 1.96 -10.71 10.18
N PHE A 195 2.76 -11.59 9.60
CA PHE A 195 3.06 -11.63 8.16
C PHE A 195 2.03 -12.45 7.37
N LYS A 196 1.26 -13.30 8.01
CA LYS A 196 0.22 -14.11 7.40
C LYS A 196 -1.14 -13.49 7.66
N LEU A 197 -1.93 -13.32 6.60
CA LEU A 197 -3.30 -12.85 6.72
C LEU A 197 -4.14 -13.89 7.47
N GLU A 198 -4.68 -13.51 8.62
CA GLU A 198 -5.62 -14.31 9.37
C GLU A 198 -7.06 -14.05 8.89
N ARG A 199 -7.89 -15.09 8.98
CA ARG A 199 -9.28 -15.05 8.53
C ARG A 199 -10.21 -15.58 9.62
N THR A 200 -11.44 -15.07 9.63
CA THR A 200 -12.50 -15.54 10.52
C THR A 200 -12.84 -17.02 10.26
N LYS A 201 -13.63 -17.62 11.16
CA LYS A 201 -14.10 -19.00 10.96
C LYS A 201 -15.04 -19.09 9.76
N GLN A 202 -15.88 -18.07 9.54
CA GLN A 202 -16.80 -18.00 8.41
C GLN A 202 -16.03 -17.92 7.10
N GLU A 203 -15.12 -16.98 6.92
CA GLU A 203 -14.28 -16.84 5.72
C GLU A 203 -13.48 -18.11 5.41
N ARG A 204 -13.05 -18.85 6.46
CA ARG A 204 -12.37 -20.16 6.27
C ARG A 204 -13.33 -21.25 5.81
N ALA A 205 -14.59 -21.22 6.26
CA ALA A 205 -15.61 -22.21 5.87
C ALA A 205 -16.09 -21.97 4.43
N GLU A 206 -16.19 -20.72 3.99
CA GLU A 206 -16.54 -20.33 2.63
C GLU A 206 -15.42 -20.65 1.61
N GLY A 207 -14.22 -20.94 2.12
CA GLY A 207 -13.03 -21.18 1.32
C GLY A 207 -12.32 -19.87 0.95
N ARG A 208 -11.26 -19.99 0.17
CA ARG A 208 -10.53 -18.84 -0.37
C ARG A 208 -10.23 -19.08 -1.85
N GLU A 209 -10.36 -18.03 -2.61
CA GLU A 209 -10.06 -18.04 -4.03
C GLU A 209 -8.95 -16.99 -4.30
N ASP A 210 -7.79 -17.49 -4.73
CA ASP A 210 -6.72 -16.65 -5.26
C ASP A 210 -7.04 -16.36 -6.72
N THR A 211 -7.19 -15.10 -7.09
CA THR A 211 -7.54 -14.68 -8.46
C THR A 211 -6.33 -14.24 -9.27
N ILE A 212 -5.19 -14.04 -8.61
CA ILE A 212 -3.97 -13.59 -9.26
C ILE A 212 -3.39 -14.64 -10.21
N GLU A 213 -3.13 -14.25 -11.45
CA GLU A 213 -2.50 -15.12 -12.43
C GLU A 213 -1.02 -15.39 -12.11
N LYS A 214 -0.52 -16.58 -12.46
CA LYS A 214 0.87 -16.98 -12.17
C LYS A 214 1.91 -15.97 -12.66
N GLN A 215 1.75 -15.42 -13.85
CA GLN A 215 2.70 -14.44 -14.39
C GLN A 215 2.60 -13.12 -13.66
N GLU A 216 1.40 -12.66 -13.32
CA GLU A 216 1.19 -11.46 -12.52
C GLU A 216 1.83 -11.60 -11.14
N PHE A 217 1.64 -12.74 -10.48
CA PHE A 217 2.31 -13.02 -9.19
C PHE A 217 3.83 -12.85 -9.29
N ILE A 218 4.46 -13.42 -10.33
CA ILE A 218 5.91 -13.29 -10.55
C ILE A 218 6.30 -11.82 -10.78
N ASP A 219 5.49 -11.07 -11.52
CA ASP A 219 5.78 -9.67 -11.84
C ASP A 219 5.53 -8.75 -10.63
N PHE A 220 4.50 -9.01 -9.82
CA PHE A 220 4.17 -8.20 -8.66
C PHE A 220 5.13 -8.42 -7.47
N THR A 221 5.86 -9.54 -7.44
CA THR A 221 6.94 -9.74 -6.45
C THR A 221 8.18 -8.86 -6.71
N LYS A 222 8.26 -8.19 -7.86
CA LYS A 222 9.37 -7.28 -8.16
C LYS A 222 9.16 -5.95 -7.46
N SER A 223 10.22 -5.38 -6.92
CA SER A 223 10.20 -4.08 -6.24
C SER A 223 10.22 -2.86 -7.18
N ILE A 224 10.10 -3.06 -8.49
CA ILE A 224 9.96 -1.98 -9.48
C ILE A 224 8.77 -2.33 -10.36
N TRP A 225 7.74 -1.49 -10.31
CA TRP A 225 6.57 -1.61 -11.17
C TRP A 225 6.57 -0.52 -12.23
N ARG A 226 6.24 -0.89 -13.47
CA ARG A 226 6.17 0.02 -14.61
C ARG A 226 4.80 -0.02 -15.22
N PHE A 227 4.06 1.07 -15.11
CA PHE A 227 2.78 1.28 -15.80
C PHE A 227 2.50 2.79 -15.88
N PRO A 228 1.68 3.25 -16.86
CA PRO A 228 1.42 4.66 -17.09
C PRO A 228 0.59 5.29 -15.98
N THR A 229 0.70 6.62 -15.84
CA THR A 229 -0.14 7.42 -14.97
C THR A 229 -1.56 7.54 -15.50
N ALA A 230 -2.52 7.84 -14.62
CA ALA A 230 -3.88 8.18 -15.03
C ALA A 230 -3.96 9.60 -15.60
N SER A 231 -4.99 9.84 -16.43
CA SER A 231 -5.28 11.17 -16.95
C SER A 231 -6.21 11.93 -16.00
N ALA A 232 -5.69 12.93 -15.29
CA ALA A 232 -6.46 13.81 -14.42
C ALA A 232 -7.67 14.42 -15.15
N LYS A 233 -7.47 14.91 -16.37
CA LYS A 233 -8.52 15.51 -17.19
C LYS A 233 -9.69 14.54 -17.49
N ARG A 234 -9.40 13.24 -17.66
CA ARG A 234 -10.42 12.24 -17.99
C ARG A 234 -11.20 11.78 -16.76
N ILE A 235 -10.57 11.82 -15.57
CA ILE A 235 -11.16 11.33 -14.33
C ILE A 235 -11.88 12.44 -13.56
N GLY A 236 -11.56 13.71 -13.80
CA GLY A 236 -12.16 14.84 -13.06
C GLY A 236 -11.56 15.04 -11.66
N HIS A 237 -10.39 14.43 -11.38
CA HIS A 237 -9.69 14.56 -10.10
C HIS A 237 -8.26 15.06 -10.37
N PRO A 238 -7.72 16.02 -9.61
CA PRO A 238 -6.45 16.67 -9.92
C PRO A 238 -5.21 15.75 -9.79
N ALA A 239 -5.30 14.66 -9.03
CA ALA A 239 -4.19 13.73 -8.86
C ALA A 239 -4.65 12.27 -8.66
N PRO A 240 -5.40 11.68 -9.62
CA PRO A 240 -5.81 10.29 -9.46
C PRO A 240 -4.62 9.37 -9.71
N PHE A 241 -4.42 8.37 -8.87
CA PHE A 241 -3.58 7.26 -9.27
C PHE A 241 -4.37 6.31 -10.20
N PRO A 242 -3.70 5.61 -11.12
CA PRO A 242 -4.38 4.72 -12.06
C PRO A 242 -4.95 3.51 -11.32
N GLU A 243 -6.08 2.98 -11.79
CA GLU A 243 -6.72 1.77 -11.25
C GLU A 243 -5.77 0.56 -11.19
N GLU A 244 -4.80 0.49 -12.09
CA GLU A 244 -3.78 -0.55 -12.13
C GLU A 244 -2.96 -0.66 -10.83
N LEU A 245 -2.73 0.46 -10.11
CA LEU A 245 -2.01 0.44 -8.85
C LEU A 245 -2.77 -0.33 -7.76
N PRO A 246 -4.00 0.06 -7.38
CA PRO A 246 -4.77 -0.69 -6.39
C PRO A 246 -5.13 -2.09 -6.89
N ARG A 247 -5.39 -2.31 -8.19
CA ARG A 247 -5.63 -3.63 -8.74
C ARG A 247 -4.48 -4.59 -8.41
N ARG A 248 -3.23 -4.19 -8.67
CA ARG A 248 -2.06 -5.02 -8.33
C ARG A 248 -1.98 -5.31 -6.83
N CYS A 249 -2.19 -4.31 -6.00
CA CYS A 249 -2.15 -4.48 -4.54
C CYS A 249 -3.25 -5.43 -4.06
N ILE A 250 -4.47 -5.32 -4.61
CA ILE A 250 -5.62 -6.15 -4.27
C ILE A 250 -5.38 -7.60 -4.67
N GLU A 251 -5.02 -7.85 -5.93
CA GLU A 251 -4.74 -9.21 -6.41
C GLU A 251 -3.59 -9.88 -5.65
N PHE A 252 -2.58 -9.09 -5.25
CA PHE A 252 -1.37 -9.62 -4.60
C PHE A 252 -1.54 -9.87 -3.10
N HIS A 253 -2.51 -9.21 -2.44
CA HIS A 253 -2.61 -9.21 -0.98
C HIS A 253 -3.95 -9.69 -0.42
N THR A 254 -4.95 -9.97 -1.27
CA THR A 254 -6.29 -10.36 -0.82
C THR A 254 -6.83 -11.57 -1.59
N PHE A 255 -7.81 -12.23 -0.99
CA PHE A 255 -8.63 -13.23 -1.65
C PHE A 255 -9.91 -12.58 -2.20
N LYS A 256 -10.59 -13.25 -3.13
CA LYS A 256 -11.91 -12.85 -3.58
C LYS A 256 -12.89 -12.75 -2.40
N GLY A 257 -13.70 -11.69 -2.37
CA GLY A 257 -14.64 -11.41 -1.29
C GLY A 257 -14.05 -10.69 -0.07
N ASP A 258 -12.72 -10.55 0.04
CA ASP A 258 -12.08 -9.73 1.09
C ASP A 258 -12.49 -8.26 0.98
N VAL A 259 -12.30 -7.50 2.06
CA VAL A 259 -12.65 -6.07 2.13
C VAL A 259 -11.42 -5.20 1.95
N VAL A 260 -11.52 -4.20 1.09
CA VAL A 260 -10.49 -3.20 0.80
C VAL A 260 -10.94 -1.83 1.30
N LEU A 261 -10.10 -1.20 2.11
CA LEU A 261 -10.29 0.16 2.65
C LEU A 261 -9.46 1.19 1.87
N ASP A 262 -10.04 2.34 1.58
CA ASP A 262 -9.29 3.54 1.18
C ASP A 262 -9.71 4.73 2.07
N PRO A 263 -8.90 5.16 3.04
CA PRO A 263 -9.23 6.27 3.94
C PRO A 263 -9.09 7.67 3.31
N PHE A 264 -8.58 7.77 2.07
CA PHE A 264 -8.45 9.01 1.28
C PHE A 264 -8.88 8.73 -0.16
N MET A 265 -10.11 8.24 -0.34
CA MET A 265 -10.52 7.59 -1.57
C MET A 265 -10.58 8.51 -2.79
N GLY A 266 -10.72 9.84 -2.61
CA GLY A 266 -10.85 10.79 -3.70
C GLY A 266 -11.89 10.33 -4.73
N SER A 267 -11.47 10.15 -5.98
CA SER A 267 -12.33 9.70 -7.08
C SER A 267 -12.63 8.19 -7.10
N GLY A 268 -12.31 7.41 -6.06
CA GLY A 268 -12.70 6.01 -5.89
C GLY A 268 -11.93 4.99 -6.76
N SER A 269 -10.67 5.25 -7.11
CA SER A 269 -9.89 4.30 -7.92
C SER A 269 -9.67 2.95 -7.22
N THR A 270 -9.49 2.95 -5.90
CA THR A 270 -9.37 1.74 -5.09
C THR A 270 -10.67 0.96 -5.05
N ALA A 271 -11.81 1.63 -4.85
CA ALA A 271 -13.13 1.00 -4.84
C ALA A 271 -13.47 0.37 -6.20
N LEU A 272 -13.15 1.06 -7.30
CA LEU A 272 -13.34 0.55 -8.66
C LEU A 272 -12.51 -0.72 -8.91
N ALA A 273 -11.24 -0.71 -8.51
CA ALA A 273 -10.36 -1.86 -8.62
C ALA A 273 -10.86 -3.05 -7.76
N ALA A 274 -11.35 -2.80 -6.54
CA ALA A 274 -11.93 -3.82 -5.67
C ALA A 274 -13.15 -4.46 -6.32
N LYS A 275 -14.09 -3.65 -6.81
CA LYS A 275 -15.28 -4.12 -7.54
C LYS A 275 -14.91 -4.99 -8.74
N HIS A 276 -13.98 -4.56 -9.59
CA HIS A 276 -13.56 -5.29 -10.79
C HIS A 276 -12.83 -6.61 -10.49
N THR A 277 -12.22 -6.71 -9.31
CA THR A 277 -11.51 -7.91 -8.88
C THR A 277 -12.33 -8.81 -7.95
N GLY A 278 -13.60 -8.49 -7.72
CA GLY A 278 -14.51 -9.28 -6.88
C GLY A 278 -14.23 -9.18 -5.39
N ARG A 279 -13.72 -8.04 -4.95
CA ARG A 279 -13.56 -7.68 -3.53
C ARG A 279 -14.60 -6.66 -3.16
N SER A 280 -15.00 -6.65 -1.89
CA SER A 280 -15.80 -5.56 -1.33
C SER A 280 -14.89 -4.39 -0.98
N TYR A 281 -15.48 -3.20 -0.88
CA TYR A 281 -14.74 -1.98 -0.56
C TYR A 281 -15.47 -1.13 0.48
N ILE A 282 -14.69 -0.30 1.17
CA ILE A 282 -15.17 0.85 1.93
C ILE A 282 -14.20 1.99 1.72
N GLY A 283 -14.71 3.18 1.38
CA GLY A 283 -13.92 4.38 1.15
C GLY A 283 -14.40 5.55 1.97
N TYR A 284 -13.46 6.39 2.41
CA TYR A 284 -13.73 7.65 3.12
C TYR A 284 -13.19 8.83 2.33
N ASP A 285 -13.94 9.91 2.28
CA ASP A 285 -13.47 11.23 1.86
C ASP A 285 -14.26 12.32 2.60
N ILE A 286 -13.59 13.41 2.97
CA ILE A 286 -14.24 14.55 3.63
C ILE A 286 -15.08 15.38 2.64
N SER A 287 -14.83 15.27 1.35
CA SER A 287 -15.53 16.00 0.29
C SER A 287 -16.70 15.20 -0.27
N GLN A 288 -17.92 15.71 -0.09
CA GLN A 288 -19.11 15.13 -0.69
C GLN A 288 -19.02 15.09 -2.24
N GLU A 289 -18.36 16.05 -2.85
CA GLU A 289 -18.13 16.11 -4.30
C GLU A 289 -17.33 14.91 -4.79
N TYR A 290 -16.27 14.52 -4.05
CA TYR A 290 -15.48 13.34 -4.39
C TYR A 290 -16.24 12.03 -4.12
N VAL A 291 -17.04 11.97 -3.07
CA VAL A 291 -17.92 10.83 -2.82
C VAL A 291 -18.91 10.64 -3.97
N ASP A 292 -19.53 11.73 -4.43
CA ASP A 292 -20.48 11.71 -5.55
C ASP A 292 -19.79 11.30 -6.86
N LEU A 293 -18.60 11.83 -7.13
CA LEU A 293 -17.78 11.44 -8.28
C LEU A 293 -17.40 9.96 -8.25
N ALA A 294 -16.98 9.46 -7.10
CA ALA A 294 -16.63 8.06 -6.92
C ALA A 294 -17.87 7.15 -7.13
N ASN A 295 -19.04 7.52 -6.58
CA ASN A 295 -20.27 6.80 -6.81
C ASN A 295 -20.65 6.75 -8.30
N GLN A 296 -20.50 7.85 -9.03
CA GLN A 296 -20.76 7.87 -10.48
C GLN A 296 -19.83 6.95 -11.27
N ARG A 297 -18.58 6.80 -10.85
CA ARG A 297 -17.61 5.90 -11.49
C ARG A 297 -17.87 4.42 -11.18
N LEU A 298 -18.57 4.13 -10.11
CA LEU A 298 -18.93 2.77 -9.69
C LEU A 298 -20.25 2.27 -10.32
N LEU A 299 -21.02 3.14 -10.97
CA LEU A 299 -22.23 2.74 -11.74
C LEU A 299 -21.84 1.97 -13.01
#